data_1cfe2c2eb02e233eb8716bca6a00bd1f
#
_entry.id   1cfe2c2eb02e233eb8716bca6a00bd1f
#
_cell.length_a   1.000
_cell.length_b   1.000
_cell.length_c   1.000
_cell.angle_alpha   90.00
_cell.angle_beta   90.00
_cell.angle_gamma   90.00
#
_symmetry.space_group_name_H-M   'P 1'
#
loop_
_entity.id
_entity.type
_entity.pdbx_description
1 polymer ?
#
loop_
_entity_poly.entity_id
_entity_poly.type
_entity_poly.pdbx_seq_one_letter_code
_entity_poly.pdbx_strand_id
1 'polypeptide(L)'
;VNRIHRISWERVEPPNKYVAAVSNNTVIGVVKLEDRIVFLLDLEKVVADLNPKLGLRLDDLSADWTNTGYKALVADDSALVREMLRDLLEKAGFAVEVVSNGRAAWDRMEEFKRRAEETGCDINDFVHVMVSDIEMPVMDGLNLTHRIKTDPVLKKLPVVLFSSLITDK
;
A
#
# COMPACT_ATOMS: atom_id res chain seq x y z
N VAL A 1 -19.07 -13.75 -19.34
CA VAL A 1 -18.30 -12.61 -19.96
C VAL A 1 -18.26 -12.86 -21.44
N ASN A 2 -19.00 -12.06 -22.24
CA ASN A 2 -19.17 -12.37 -23.67
C ASN A 2 -18.13 -11.68 -24.59
N ARG A 3 -17.43 -10.67 -24.14
CA ARG A 3 -16.40 -9.96 -24.93
C ARG A 3 -15.39 -9.28 -24.03
N ILE A 4 -14.11 -9.34 -24.43
CA ILE A 4 -13.00 -8.58 -23.84
C ILE A 4 -12.68 -7.45 -24.81
N HIS A 5 -12.64 -6.21 -24.30
CA HIS A 5 -12.26 -5.02 -25.07
C HIS A 5 -10.90 -4.52 -24.56
N ARG A 6 -9.98 -4.26 -25.49
CA ARG A 6 -8.74 -3.53 -25.16
C ARG A 6 -8.99 -2.05 -25.35
N ILE A 7 -8.79 -1.25 -24.31
CA ILE A 7 -9.04 0.18 -24.28
C ILE A 7 -7.75 0.87 -23.85
N SER A 8 -7.29 1.86 -24.65
CA SER A 8 -6.18 2.72 -24.23
C SER A 8 -6.66 3.69 -23.15
N TRP A 9 -5.81 3.99 -22.17
CA TRP A 9 -6.09 4.98 -21.13
C TRP A 9 -6.40 6.37 -21.68
N GLU A 10 -5.89 6.72 -22.85
CA GLU A 10 -6.19 7.97 -23.55
C GLU A 10 -7.67 8.13 -23.94
N ARG A 11 -8.41 7.03 -23.99
CA ARG A 11 -9.85 7.00 -24.30
C ARG A 11 -10.74 7.02 -23.05
N VAL A 12 -10.15 7.02 -21.87
CA VAL A 12 -10.87 7.10 -20.61
C VAL A 12 -11.08 8.57 -20.26
N GLU A 13 -12.33 9.01 -20.29
CA GLU A 13 -12.71 10.37 -19.90
C GLU A 13 -13.09 10.39 -18.41
N PRO A 14 -12.80 11.46 -17.67
CA PRO A 14 -13.30 11.59 -16.29
C PRO A 14 -14.84 11.64 -16.28
N PRO A 15 -15.49 11.11 -15.24
CA PRO A 15 -16.94 11.19 -15.11
C PRO A 15 -17.38 12.64 -15.00
N ASN A 16 -18.50 12.99 -15.62
CA ASN A 16 -19.08 14.31 -15.44
C ASN A 16 -19.67 14.48 -14.04
N LYS A 17 -19.96 15.71 -13.62
CA LYS A 17 -20.43 16.04 -12.28
C LYS A 17 -21.72 15.29 -11.88
N TYR A 18 -22.59 14.99 -12.82
CA TYR A 18 -23.84 14.26 -12.57
C TYR A 18 -23.58 12.78 -12.33
N VAL A 19 -22.73 12.15 -13.14
CA VAL A 19 -22.33 10.74 -12.97
C VAL A 19 -21.57 10.57 -11.66
N ALA A 20 -20.63 11.45 -11.35
CA ALA A 20 -19.88 11.43 -10.10
C ALA A 20 -20.82 11.53 -8.87
N ALA A 21 -21.78 12.46 -8.90
CA ALA A 21 -22.72 12.66 -7.80
C ALA A 21 -23.66 11.46 -7.60
N VAL A 22 -24.23 10.93 -8.70
CA VAL A 22 -25.18 9.80 -8.63
C VAL A 22 -24.49 8.48 -8.24
N SER A 23 -23.23 8.31 -8.65
CA SER A 23 -22.44 7.12 -8.32
C SER A 23 -21.70 7.19 -6.98
N ASN A 24 -21.91 8.23 -6.19
CA ASN A 24 -21.14 8.47 -4.95
C ASN A 24 -19.62 8.41 -5.18
N ASN A 25 -19.17 8.94 -6.34
CA ASN A 25 -17.79 8.87 -6.79
C ASN A 25 -17.21 7.43 -6.93
N THR A 26 -18.04 6.41 -7.09
CA THR A 26 -17.58 5.05 -7.38
C THR A 26 -17.23 4.83 -8.86
N VAL A 27 -17.67 5.74 -9.75
CA VAL A 27 -17.24 5.76 -11.15
C VAL A 27 -15.99 6.62 -11.29
N ILE A 28 -14.88 6.02 -11.68
CA ILE A 28 -13.57 6.67 -11.85
C ILE A 28 -13.28 7.05 -13.31
N GLY A 29 -14.01 6.49 -14.25
CA GLY A 29 -13.82 6.80 -15.67
C GLY A 29 -15.01 6.39 -16.51
N VAL A 30 -15.09 7.00 -17.70
CA VAL A 30 -16.12 6.75 -18.71
C VAL A 30 -15.45 6.49 -20.05
N VAL A 31 -15.84 5.41 -20.71
CA VAL A 31 -15.37 5.08 -22.06
C VAL A 31 -16.56 5.01 -23.00
N LYS A 32 -16.49 5.74 -24.11
CA LYS A 32 -17.48 5.66 -25.19
C LYS A 32 -17.05 4.61 -26.21
N LEU A 33 -17.82 3.56 -26.32
CA LEU A 33 -17.76 2.61 -27.44
C LEU A 33 -18.80 3.00 -28.49
N GLU A 34 -18.72 2.41 -29.67
CA GLU A 34 -19.61 2.78 -30.81
C GLU A 34 -21.09 2.64 -30.49
N ASP A 35 -21.46 1.65 -29.67
CA ASP A 35 -22.85 1.28 -29.37
C ASP A 35 -23.24 1.46 -27.90
N ARG A 36 -22.27 1.84 -27.03
CA ARG A 36 -22.52 1.91 -25.57
C ARG A 36 -21.51 2.77 -24.82
N ILE A 37 -21.90 3.16 -23.62
CA ILE A 37 -21.01 3.81 -22.64
C ILE A 37 -20.63 2.75 -21.62
N VAL A 38 -19.33 2.67 -21.29
CA VAL A 38 -18.78 1.78 -20.27
C VAL A 38 -18.26 2.64 -19.12
N PHE A 39 -18.69 2.33 -17.91
CA PHE A 39 -18.20 2.96 -16.70
C PHE A 39 -17.09 2.12 -16.09
N LEU A 40 -15.98 2.75 -15.74
CA LEU A 40 -14.93 2.16 -14.92
C LEU A 40 -15.29 2.40 -13.45
N LEU A 41 -15.40 1.33 -12.69
CA LEU A 41 -15.76 1.40 -11.28
C LEU A 41 -14.53 1.25 -10.39
N ASP A 42 -14.49 2.03 -9.34
CA ASP A 42 -13.61 1.81 -8.20
C ASP A 42 -14.22 0.70 -7.33
N LEU A 43 -13.73 -0.51 -7.53
CA LEU A 43 -14.25 -1.67 -6.78
C LEU A 43 -13.87 -1.60 -5.30
N GLU A 44 -12.72 -1.02 -4.96
CA GLU A 44 -12.29 -0.83 -3.57
C GLU A 44 -13.28 0.08 -2.84
N LYS A 45 -13.67 1.17 -3.48
CA LYS A 45 -14.68 2.07 -2.94
C LYS A 45 -16.06 1.43 -2.85
N VAL A 46 -16.47 0.66 -3.86
CA VAL A 46 -17.73 -0.10 -3.81
C VAL A 46 -17.74 -1.08 -2.63
N VAL A 47 -16.64 -1.81 -2.42
CA VAL A 47 -16.49 -2.74 -1.29
C VAL A 47 -16.47 -1.98 0.05
N ALA A 48 -15.78 -0.86 0.14
CA ALA A 48 -15.75 -0.02 1.33
C ALA A 48 -17.16 0.56 1.67
N ASP A 49 -17.92 0.98 0.65
CA ASP A 49 -19.29 1.49 0.83
C ASP A 49 -20.27 0.37 1.26
N LEU A 50 -20.09 -0.86 0.75
CA LEU A 50 -20.90 -2.02 1.10
C LEU A 50 -20.55 -2.61 2.47
N ASN A 51 -19.27 -2.56 2.85
CA ASN A 51 -18.81 -3.03 4.14
C ASN A 51 -17.87 -2.01 4.79
N PRO A 52 -18.43 -1.01 5.49
CA PRO A 52 -17.67 0.06 6.13
C PRO A 52 -16.62 -0.41 7.13
N LYS A 53 -16.72 -1.67 7.60
CA LYS A 53 -15.73 -2.27 8.50
C LYS A 53 -14.48 -2.79 7.78
N LEU A 54 -14.54 -2.98 6.46
CA LEU A 54 -13.39 -3.39 5.63
C LEU A 54 -12.70 -2.21 4.95
N GLY A 55 -13.38 -1.06 4.82
CA GLY A 55 -12.79 0.16 4.29
C GLY A 55 -11.91 0.83 5.34
N LEU A 56 -10.64 1.06 5.03
CA LEU A 56 -9.79 1.98 5.80
C LEU A 56 -10.41 3.38 5.70
N ARG A 57 -11.18 3.78 6.71
CA ARG A 57 -11.65 5.16 6.82
C ARG A 57 -10.51 6.00 7.38
N LEU A 58 -9.89 6.78 6.53
CA LEU A 58 -8.90 7.79 6.95
C LEU A 58 -9.48 8.78 7.98
N ASP A 59 -10.80 9.01 7.92
CA ASP A 59 -11.50 9.90 8.83
C ASP A 59 -11.67 9.32 10.25
N ASP A 60 -11.54 7.99 10.41
CA ASP A 60 -11.61 7.31 11.73
C ASP A 60 -10.25 7.30 12.46
N LEU A 61 -9.18 7.78 11.83
CA LEU A 61 -7.92 8.06 12.52
C LEU A 61 -8.12 9.32 13.35
N SER A 62 -8.63 9.13 14.57
CA SER A 62 -8.77 10.21 15.53
C SER A 62 -7.42 10.92 15.74
N ALA A 63 -7.46 12.25 15.93
CA ALA A 63 -6.30 13.13 16.06
C ALA A 63 -5.34 12.81 17.23
N ASP A 64 -5.63 11.78 18.02
CA ASP A 64 -4.84 11.39 19.20
C ASP A 64 -3.59 10.54 18.90
N TRP A 65 -3.34 10.19 17.63
CA TRP A 65 -2.17 9.41 17.20
C TRP A 65 -0.95 10.27 16.86
N THR A 66 -0.96 11.54 17.23
CA THR A 66 0.15 12.45 16.92
C THR A 66 1.41 12.04 17.66
N ASN A 67 2.43 11.67 16.88
CA ASN A 67 3.80 11.43 17.30
C ASN A 67 4.00 10.24 18.28
N THR A 68 3.67 9.05 17.80
CA THR A 68 3.89 7.80 18.56
C THR A 68 5.38 7.47 18.75
N GLY A 69 6.29 8.11 18.00
CA GLY A 69 7.71 7.76 17.94
C GLY A 69 8.00 6.46 17.19
N TYR A 70 6.96 5.78 16.70
CA TYR A 70 7.12 4.54 15.93
C TYR A 70 7.68 4.81 14.53
N LYS A 71 8.46 3.87 14.01
CA LYS A 71 9.12 3.95 12.71
C LYS A 71 8.70 2.77 11.84
N ALA A 72 8.28 3.07 10.62
CA ALA A 72 7.88 2.08 9.63
C ALA A 72 8.83 2.10 8.43
N LEU A 73 9.19 0.92 7.93
CA LEU A 73 9.81 0.78 6.62
C LEU A 73 8.78 0.19 5.67
N VAL A 74 8.58 0.84 4.53
CA VAL A 74 7.61 0.42 3.50
C VAL A 74 8.35 0.01 2.24
N ALA A 75 8.04 -1.15 1.69
CA ALA A 75 8.57 -1.63 0.41
C ALA A 75 7.45 -1.91 -0.58
N ASP A 76 7.51 -1.27 -1.74
CA ASP A 76 6.58 -1.43 -2.84
C ASP A 76 7.26 -0.97 -4.14
N ASP A 77 6.99 -1.57 -5.28
CA ASP A 77 7.60 -1.17 -6.55
C ASP A 77 6.84 -0.01 -7.22
N SER A 78 5.57 0.21 -6.87
CA SER A 78 4.76 1.33 -7.32
C SER A 78 5.05 2.61 -6.54
N ALA A 79 5.53 3.64 -7.23
CA ALA A 79 5.77 4.95 -6.60
C ALA A 79 4.49 5.56 -6.00
N LEU A 80 3.34 5.35 -6.65
CA LEU A 80 2.05 5.85 -6.18
C LEU A 80 1.63 5.19 -4.87
N VAL A 81 1.76 3.86 -4.79
CA VAL A 81 1.41 3.09 -3.58
C VAL A 81 2.34 3.46 -2.43
N ARG A 82 3.64 3.61 -2.69
CA ARG A 82 4.60 4.08 -1.67
C ARG A 82 4.21 5.42 -1.06
N GLU A 83 3.87 6.41 -1.90
CA GLU A 83 3.44 7.73 -1.39
C GLU A 83 2.13 7.64 -0.62
N MET A 84 1.16 6.87 -1.10
CA MET A 84 -0.11 6.65 -0.41
C MET A 84 0.11 6.00 0.97
N LEU A 85 0.93 4.96 1.06
CA LEU A 85 1.23 4.29 2.33
C LEU A 85 2.03 5.19 3.28
N ARG A 86 2.97 5.99 2.74
CA ARG A 86 3.67 7.01 3.52
C ARG A 86 2.68 7.96 4.17
N ASP A 87 1.82 8.61 3.36
CA ASP A 87 0.83 9.58 3.84
C ASP A 87 -0.09 8.98 4.90
N LEU A 88 -0.53 7.73 4.71
CA LEU A 88 -1.39 7.01 5.65
C LEU A 88 -0.71 6.78 6.99
N LEU A 89 0.51 6.25 6.96
CA LEU A 89 1.26 5.91 8.17
C LEU A 89 1.76 7.16 8.89
N GLU A 90 2.15 8.22 8.17
CA GLU A 90 2.51 9.50 8.77
C GLU A 90 1.31 10.16 9.48
N LYS A 91 0.12 10.11 8.88
CA LYS A 91 -1.13 10.54 9.55
C LYS A 91 -1.45 9.71 10.79
N ALA A 92 -1.05 8.44 10.81
CA ALA A 92 -1.14 7.58 11.98
C ALA A 92 0.01 7.79 13.00
N GLY A 93 0.86 8.79 12.80
CA GLY A 93 1.93 9.18 13.73
C GLY A 93 3.23 8.38 13.59
N PHE A 94 3.42 7.61 12.50
CA PHE A 94 4.67 6.92 12.23
C PHE A 94 5.67 7.84 11.53
N ALA A 95 6.96 7.66 11.83
CA ALA A 95 8.02 8.12 10.95
C ALA A 95 8.26 7.06 9.87
N VAL A 96 8.08 7.43 8.59
CA VAL A 96 8.05 6.47 7.48
C VAL A 96 9.26 6.62 6.58
N GLU A 97 9.90 5.51 6.31
CA GLU A 97 10.91 5.38 5.26
C GLU A 97 10.37 4.43 4.18
N VAL A 98 10.60 4.75 2.90
CA VAL A 98 10.09 3.95 1.78
C VAL A 98 11.22 3.49 0.87
N VAL A 99 11.10 2.29 0.34
CA VAL A 99 12.03 1.69 -0.62
C VAL A 99 11.27 1.02 -1.77
N SER A 100 11.92 0.82 -2.91
CA SER A 100 11.26 0.44 -4.16
C SER A 100 11.22 -1.06 -4.45
N ASN A 101 11.77 -1.90 -3.61
CA ASN A 101 11.75 -3.36 -3.76
C ASN A 101 12.26 -4.06 -2.50
N GLY A 102 12.06 -5.37 -2.41
CA GLY A 102 12.46 -6.16 -1.25
C GLY A 102 13.96 -6.22 -1.02
N ARG A 103 14.79 -6.10 -2.08
CA ARG A 103 16.25 -6.07 -1.91
C ARG A 103 16.69 -4.77 -1.23
N ALA A 104 16.18 -3.64 -1.67
CA ALA A 104 16.47 -2.36 -1.03
C ALA A 104 15.99 -2.34 0.44
N ALA A 105 14.84 -2.97 0.71
CA ALA A 105 14.36 -3.14 2.09
C ALA A 105 15.31 -3.98 2.93
N TRP A 106 15.80 -5.09 2.40
CA TRP A 106 16.77 -5.94 3.10
C TRP A 106 18.08 -5.20 3.38
N ASP A 107 18.64 -4.51 2.37
CA ASP A 107 19.87 -3.74 2.54
C ASP A 107 19.71 -2.64 3.61
N ARG A 108 18.52 -2.04 3.69
CA ARG A 108 18.19 -1.06 4.73
C ARG A 108 18.08 -1.70 6.13
N MET A 109 17.50 -2.89 6.24
CA MET A 109 17.47 -3.65 7.50
C MET A 109 18.88 -4.01 7.99
N GLU A 110 19.77 -4.43 7.09
CA GLU A 110 21.16 -4.69 7.43
C GLU A 110 21.88 -3.42 7.94
N GLU A 111 21.59 -2.28 7.34
CA GLU A 111 22.11 -0.99 7.82
C GLU A 111 21.59 -0.65 9.23
N PHE A 112 20.31 -0.87 9.50
CA PHE A 112 19.76 -0.66 10.84
C PHE A 112 20.42 -1.56 11.88
N LYS A 113 20.65 -2.84 11.56
CA LYS A 113 21.38 -3.78 12.42
C LYS A 113 22.79 -3.27 12.72
N ARG A 114 23.53 -2.90 11.69
CA ARG A 114 24.89 -2.38 11.84
C ARG A 114 24.92 -1.13 12.74
N ARG A 115 23.99 -0.20 12.54
CA ARG A 115 23.88 1.01 13.36
C ARG A 115 23.50 0.68 14.80
N ALA A 116 22.61 -0.25 15.03
CA ALA A 116 22.24 -0.71 16.36
C ALA A 116 23.45 -1.31 17.11
N GLU A 117 24.25 -2.13 16.43
CA GLU A 117 25.51 -2.68 16.97
C GLU A 117 26.54 -1.58 17.29
N GLU A 118 26.76 -0.64 16.36
CA GLU A 118 27.72 0.46 16.52
C GLU A 118 27.37 1.42 17.67
N THR A 119 26.06 1.65 17.88
CA THR A 119 25.58 2.59 18.90
C THR A 119 25.19 1.93 20.22
N GLY A 120 25.13 0.59 20.26
CA GLY A 120 24.64 -0.17 21.41
C GLY A 120 23.14 0.00 21.67
N CYS A 121 22.37 0.46 20.65
CA CYS A 121 20.93 0.65 20.73
C CYS A 121 20.17 -0.63 20.33
N ASP A 122 18.87 -0.68 20.66
CA ASP A 122 18.00 -1.76 20.19
C ASP A 122 17.59 -1.53 18.74
N ILE A 123 17.33 -2.62 17.98
CA ILE A 123 16.83 -2.51 16.61
C ILE A 123 15.51 -1.75 16.53
N ASN A 124 14.69 -1.80 17.59
CA ASN A 124 13.45 -1.06 17.69
C ASN A 124 13.66 0.47 17.73
N ASP A 125 14.86 0.95 18.04
CA ASP A 125 15.17 2.38 17.92
C ASP A 125 15.25 2.84 16.46
N PHE A 126 15.35 1.92 15.52
CA PHE A 126 15.47 2.20 14.08
C PHE A 126 14.24 1.80 13.28
N VAL A 127 13.55 0.71 13.63
CA VAL A 127 12.37 0.22 12.93
C VAL A 127 11.45 -0.56 13.86
N HIS A 128 10.14 -0.32 13.77
CA HIS A 128 9.13 -0.99 14.60
C HIS A 128 8.24 -1.92 13.78
N VAL A 129 8.07 -1.64 12.49
CA VAL A 129 7.24 -2.43 11.58
C VAL A 129 7.78 -2.36 10.16
N MET A 130 7.69 -3.49 9.46
CA MET A 130 7.89 -3.59 8.02
C MET A 130 6.55 -3.76 7.34
N VAL A 131 6.25 -2.92 6.34
CA VAL A 131 5.07 -3.06 5.46
C VAL A 131 5.58 -3.34 4.06
N SER A 132 5.16 -4.44 3.45
CA SER A 132 5.71 -4.88 2.16
C SER A 132 4.62 -5.34 1.22
N ASP A 133 4.68 -4.90 -0.03
CA ASP A 133 3.99 -5.60 -1.10
C ASP A 133 4.53 -7.03 -1.26
N ILE A 134 3.66 -7.94 -1.68
CA ILE A 134 4.03 -9.33 -1.97
C ILE A 134 4.79 -9.40 -3.29
N GLU A 135 4.31 -8.72 -4.33
CA GLU A 135 4.85 -8.84 -5.69
C GLU A 135 5.78 -7.68 -6.04
N MET A 136 7.07 -7.86 -5.83
CA MET A 136 8.08 -6.87 -6.17
C MET A 136 9.21 -7.48 -7.02
N PRO A 137 9.83 -6.69 -7.93
CA PRO A 137 10.99 -7.13 -8.67
C PRO A 137 12.20 -7.35 -7.76
N VAL A 138 13.17 -8.15 -8.21
CA VAL A 138 14.45 -8.45 -7.57
C VAL A 138 14.32 -9.33 -6.32
N MET A 139 13.46 -8.96 -5.38
CA MET A 139 13.10 -9.73 -4.19
C MET A 139 11.66 -9.42 -3.82
N ASP A 140 10.82 -10.43 -3.82
CA ASP A 140 9.43 -10.37 -3.43
C ASP A 140 9.26 -10.26 -1.89
N GLY A 141 8.05 -9.87 -1.44
CA GLY A 141 7.75 -9.67 -0.04
C GLY A 141 7.79 -10.95 0.79
N LEU A 142 7.52 -12.11 0.21
CA LEU A 142 7.58 -13.40 0.91
C LEU A 142 9.03 -13.78 1.21
N ASN A 143 9.94 -13.64 0.23
CA ASN A 143 11.37 -13.86 0.42
C ASN A 143 11.97 -12.87 1.43
N LEU A 144 11.58 -11.60 1.35
CA LEU A 144 11.97 -10.58 2.33
C LEU A 144 11.50 -10.98 3.74
N THR A 145 10.23 -11.34 3.88
CA THR A 145 9.67 -11.80 5.16
C THR A 145 10.40 -13.01 5.71
N HIS A 146 10.67 -14.01 4.87
CA HIS A 146 11.43 -15.19 5.28
C HIS A 146 12.82 -14.81 5.83
N ARG A 147 13.56 -13.93 5.15
CA ARG A 147 14.86 -13.44 5.62
C ARG A 147 14.76 -12.73 6.96
N ILE A 148 13.81 -11.81 7.12
CA ILE A 148 13.56 -11.11 8.38
C ILE A 148 13.25 -12.09 9.50
N LYS A 149 12.37 -13.07 9.27
CA LYS A 149 11.94 -14.03 10.29
C LYS A 149 12.97 -15.09 10.65
N THR A 150 13.95 -15.33 9.79
CA THR A 150 15.07 -16.25 10.06
C THR A 150 16.29 -15.54 10.65
N ASP A 151 16.37 -14.21 10.56
CA ASP A 151 17.47 -13.44 11.14
C ASP A 151 17.36 -13.36 12.67
N PRO A 152 18.45 -13.64 13.41
CA PRO A 152 18.41 -13.65 14.89
C PRO A 152 17.97 -12.34 15.54
N VAL A 153 18.30 -11.20 14.91
CA VAL A 153 18.00 -9.85 15.41
C VAL A 153 16.60 -9.41 14.98
N LEU A 154 16.27 -9.61 13.70
CA LEU A 154 15.03 -9.09 13.08
C LEU A 154 13.81 -9.99 13.26
N LYS A 155 13.94 -11.23 13.69
CA LYS A 155 12.85 -12.24 13.73
C LYS A 155 11.60 -11.79 14.50
N LYS A 156 11.74 -10.90 15.48
CA LYS A 156 10.64 -10.35 16.28
C LYS A 156 9.95 -9.14 15.60
N LEU A 157 10.59 -8.52 14.59
CA LEU A 157 10.02 -7.38 13.90
C LEU A 157 8.68 -7.76 13.26
N PRO A 158 7.58 -7.04 13.55
CA PRO A 158 6.31 -7.23 12.83
C PRO A 158 6.49 -6.97 11.34
N VAL A 159 5.93 -7.85 10.51
CA VAL A 159 5.88 -7.69 9.05
C VAL A 159 4.42 -7.78 8.61
N VAL A 160 3.96 -6.75 7.94
CA VAL A 160 2.64 -6.68 7.30
C VAL A 160 2.85 -6.87 5.81
N LEU A 161 2.24 -7.91 5.25
CA LEU A 161 2.20 -8.14 3.81
C LEU A 161 0.87 -7.67 3.26
N PHE A 162 0.89 -6.99 2.13
CA PHE A 162 -0.30 -6.64 1.38
C PHE A 162 -0.10 -7.02 -0.10
N SER A 163 -1.19 -7.11 -0.84
CA SER A 163 -1.16 -7.34 -2.28
C SER A 163 -2.19 -6.45 -2.93
N SER A 164 -1.81 -5.79 -4.00
CA SER A 164 -2.72 -5.05 -4.87
C SER A 164 -3.58 -5.97 -5.76
N LEU A 165 -3.24 -7.26 -5.83
CA LEU A 165 -3.98 -8.27 -6.58
C LEU A 165 -4.91 -9.04 -5.64
N ILE A 166 -6.16 -8.60 -5.53
CA ILE A 166 -7.23 -9.41 -4.96
C ILE A 166 -7.64 -10.42 -6.04
N THR A 167 -7.11 -11.63 -5.99
CA THR A 167 -7.66 -12.76 -6.75
C THR A 167 -8.62 -13.50 -5.86
N ASP A 168 -9.92 -13.25 -6.03
CA ASP A 168 -10.94 -14.16 -5.54
C ASP A 168 -10.75 -15.51 -6.23
N LYS A 169 -10.46 -16.54 -5.43
CA LYS A 169 -10.57 -17.95 -5.86
C LYS A 169 -11.95 -18.48 -5.50
#